data_97ca593c43f171e32a5c78d07389c758
#
_entry.id   97ca593c43f171e32a5c78d07389c758
#
_cell.length_a   1.000
_cell.length_b   1.000
_cell.length_c   1.000
_cell.angle_alpha   90.00
_cell.angle_beta   90.00
_cell.angle_gamma   90.00
#
_symmetry.space_group_name_H-M   'P 1'
#
loop_
_entity.id
_entity.type
_entity.pdbx_description
1 polymer ?
#
loop_
_entity_poly.entity_id
_entity_poly.type
_entity_poly.pdbx_seq_one_letter_code
_entity_poly.pdbx_strand_id
1 'polypeptide(L)'
;MLDIKRLGIDDAAKLIEGARRHANDIGVPMCIAVVDESGNLIAFERMDGGKASSISVAQNKAYTAGAARKATHEYNAACVPGNLVFGIHTELSVVGGGLPVWAGDACVGGIGLSSGTPDQDMACAQAGIDYWAAHSQ
;
A
#
# COMPACT_ATOMS: atom_id res chain seq x y z
N MET A 1 25.10 -3.23 14.69
CA MET A 1 23.78 -3.82 14.46
C MET A 1 22.74 -2.71 14.37
N LEU A 2 21.71 -2.91 13.62
CA LEU A 2 20.65 -1.91 13.47
C LEU A 2 19.42 -2.32 14.29
N ASP A 3 18.79 -1.33 14.92
CA ASP A 3 17.47 -1.49 15.52
C ASP A 3 16.46 -0.98 14.51
N ILE A 4 15.60 -1.87 14.01
CA ILE A 4 14.64 -1.57 12.95
C ILE A 4 13.23 -1.67 13.51
N LYS A 5 12.43 -0.63 13.29
CA LYS A 5 10.99 -0.68 13.54
C LYS A 5 10.29 -1.27 12.32
N ARG A 6 9.46 -2.25 12.57
CA ARG A 6 8.77 -3.01 11.54
C ARG A 6 7.32 -3.25 11.95
N LEU A 7 6.40 -3.10 11.02
CA LEU A 7 5.01 -3.52 11.23
C LEU A 7 4.97 -5.01 11.60
N GLY A 8 4.17 -5.34 12.59
CA GLY A 8 3.85 -6.72 12.92
C GLY A 8 2.52 -7.16 12.33
N ILE A 9 2.14 -8.41 12.59
CA ILE A 9 0.87 -8.95 12.06
C ILE A 9 -0.35 -8.22 12.63
N ASP A 10 -0.31 -7.79 13.88
CA ASP A 10 -1.41 -7.04 14.48
C ASP A 10 -1.58 -5.65 13.83
N ASP A 11 -0.47 -5.00 13.48
CA ASP A 11 -0.50 -3.74 12.73
C ASP A 11 -1.09 -3.96 11.34
N ALA A 12 -0.66 -4.99 10.65
CA ALA A 12 -1.18 -5.33 9.33
C ALA A 12 -2.68 -5.61 9.37
N ALA A 13 -3.16 -6.30 10.40
CA ALA A 13 -4.60 -6.55 10.59
C ALA A 13 -5.40 -5.26 10.73
N LYS A 14 -4.88 -4.27 11.47
CA LYS A 14 -5.53 -2.97 11.64
C LYS A 14 -5.54 -2.15 10.35
N LEU A 15 -4.44 -2.15 9.63
CA LEU A 15 -4.33 -1.50 8.31
C LEU A 15 -5.35 -2.08 7.33
N ILE A 16 -5.46 -3.39 7.27
CA ILE A 16 -6.42 -4.08 6.40
C ILE A 16 -7.86 -3.77 6.85
N GLU A 17 -8.13 -3.79 8.14
CA GLU A 17 -9.46 -3.50 8.67
C GLU A 17 -9.93 -2.11 8.26
N GLY A 18 -9.11 -1.09 8.43
CA GLY A 18 -9.45 0.28 8.06
C GLY A 18 -9.67 0.44 6.56
N ALA A 19 -8.83 -0.17 5.75
CA ALA A 19 -8.96 -0.15 4.29
C ALA A 19 -10.24 -0.88 3.84
N ARG A 20 -10.51 -2.05 4.40
CA ARG A 20 -11.72 -2.84 4.08
C ARG A 20 -12.99 -2.09 4.43
N ARG A 21 -13.04 -1.44 5.60
CA ARG A 21 -14.21 -0.66 6.02
C ARG A 21 -14.51 0.45 5.01
N HIS A 22 -13.50 1.18 4.61
CA HIS A 22 -13.69 2.26 3.63
C HIS A 22 -14.09 1.70 2.25
N ALA A 23 -13.50 0.60 1.82
CA ALA A 23 -13.88 -0.07 0.58
C ALA A 23 -15.35 -0.50 0.60
N ASN A 24 -15.84 -1.02 1.72
CA ASN A 24 -17.24 -1.35 1.91
C ASN A 24 -18.14 -0.11 1.84
N ASP A 25 -17.72 0.99 2.47
CA ASP A 25 -18.48 2.24 2.49
C ASP A 25 -18.66 2.82 1.09
N ILE A 26 -17.66 2.73 0.23
CA ILE A 26 -17.74 3.19 -1.15
C ILE A 26 -18.24 2.14 -2.14
N GLY A 27 -18.47 0.91 -1.67
CA GLY A 27 -19.01 -0.18 -2.49
C GLY A 27 -18.03 -0.72 -3.53
N VAL A 28 -16.73 -0.63 -3.30
CA VAL A 28 -15.68 -1.09 -4.23
C VAL A 28 -14.85 -2.19 -3.56
N PRO A 29 -15.09 -3.48 -3.90
CA PRO A 29 -14.26 -4.55 -3.36
C PRO A 29 -12.80 -4.41 -3.81
N MET A 30 -11.88 -4.63 -2.89
CA MET A 30 -10.45 -4.39 -3.09
C MET A 30 -9.62 -5.62 -2.79
N CYS A 31 -8.41 -5.64 -3.33
CA CYS A 31 -7.29 -6.41 -2.81
C CYS A 31 -6.42 -5.47 -1.97
N ILE A 32 -6.00 -5.94 -0.80
CA ILE A 32 -5.29 -5.14 0.20
C ILE A 32 -4.03 -5.90 0.61
N ALA A 33 -2.87 -5.29 0.44
CA ALA A 33 -1.59 -5.89 0.82
C ALA A 33 -0.88 -5.00 1.84
N VAL A 34 -0.25 -5.60 2.83
CA VAL A 34 0.61 -4.91 3.79
C VAL A 34 1.98 -5.57 3.79
N VAL A 35 3.01 -4.76 3.65
CA VAL A 35 4.41 -5.19 3.64
C VAL A 35 5.19 -4.53 4.76
N ASP A 36 6.34 -5.09 5.10
CA ASP A 36 7.29 -4.49 6.04
C ASP A 36 8.15 -3.41 5.34
N GLU A 37 9.12 -2.86 6.07
CA GLU A 37 10.02 -1.79 5.58
C GLU A 37 10.96 -2.25 4.47
N SER A 38 11.09 -3.55 4.27
CA SER A 38 11.88 -4.13 3.18
C SER A 38 11.03 -4.60 2.01
N GLY A 39 9.72 -4.33 2.06
CA GLY A 39 8.78 -4.70 1.00
C GLY A 39 8.28 -6.13 1.06
N ASN A 40 8.59 -6.87 2.11
CA ASN A 40 8.15 -8.26 2.26
C ASN A 40 6.72 -8.33 2.79
N LEU A 41 5.91 -9.20 2.20
CA LEU A 41 4.50 -9.35 2.55
C LEU A 41 4.33 -9.82 3.99
N ILE A 42 3.48 -9.12 4.75
CA ILE A 42 3.05 -9.51 6.09
C ILE A 42 1.66 -10.13 6.02
N ALA A 43 0.72 -9.46 5.35
CA ALA A 43 -0.65 -9.92 5.23
C ALA A 43 -1.29 -9.42 3.94
N PHE A 44 -2.25 -10.20 3.43
CA PHE A 44 -2.98 -9.90 2.21
C PHE A 44 -4.44 -10.32 2.38
N GLU A 45 -5.35 -9.50 1.87
CA GLU A 45 -6.77 -9.84 1.81
C GLU A 45 -7.32 -9.54 0.43
N ARG A 46 -8.02 -10.51 -0.15
CA ARG A 46 -8.84 -10.29 -1.32
C ARG A 46 -10.29 -10.28 -0.87
N MET A 47 -10.94 -9.11 -0.96
CA MET A 47 -12.37 -9.01 -0.70
C MET A 47 -13.16 -9.76 -1.78
N ASP A 48 -14.32 -10.29 -1.41
CA ASP A 48 -15.22 -10.90 -2.39
C ASP A 48 -15.59 -9.86 -3.45
N GLY A 49 -15.37 -10.19 -4.71
CA GLY A 49 -15.54 -9.27 -5.83
C GLY A 49 -14.29 -8.51 -6.25
N GLY A 50 -13.21 -8.60 -5.48
CA GLY A 50 -11.90 -8.06 -5.89
C GLY A 50 -11.38 -8.77 -7.14
N LYS A 51 -10.83 -7.99 -8.10
CA LYS A 51 -10.36 -8.53 -9.37
C LYS A 51 -9.13 -9.42 -9.18
N ALA A 52 -9.06 -10.53 -9.91
CA ALA A 52 -7.89 -11.43 -9.84
C ALA A 52 -6.57 -10.74 -10.19
N SER A 53 -6.57 -9.83 -11.17
CA SER A 53 -5.39 -9.05 -11.54
C SER A 53 -4.90 -8.16 -10.41
N SER A 54 -5.78 -7.75 -9.52
CA SER A 54 -5.45 -6.87 -8.40
C SER A 54 -4.69 -7.56 -7.28
N ILE A 55 -4.62 -8.88 -7.27
CA ILE A 55 -3.84 -9.64 -6.29
C ILE A 55 -2.36 -9.25 -6.38
N SER A 56 -1.78 -9.31 -7.57
CA SER A 56 -0.38 -8.92 -7.77
C SER A 56 -0.20 -7.40 -7.75
N VAL A 57 -1.14 -6.64 -8.31
CA VAL A 57 -1.03 -5.18 -8.37
C VAL A 57 -1.04 -4.56 -6.98
N ALA A 58 -1.92 -5.00 -6.07
CA ALA A 58 -1.93 -4.51 -4.69
C ALA A 58 -0.61 -4.80 -3.98
N GLN A 59 -0.05 -5.98 -4.18
CA GLN A 59 1.24 -6.36 -3.60
C GLN A 59 2.39 -5.51 -4.16
N ASN A 60 2.39 -5.24 -5.46
CA ASN A 60 3.40 -4.39 -6.09
C ASN A 60 3.32 -2.94 -5.60
N LYS A 61 2.11 -2.42 -5.40
CA LYS A 61 1.92 -1.08 -4.82
C LYS A 61 2.42 -1.02 -3.37
N ALA A 62 2.11 -2.02 -2.56
CA ALA A 62 2.60 -2.10 -1.18
C ALA A 62 4.12 -2.19 -1.13
N TYR A 63 4.71 -3.07 -1.95
CA TYR A 63 6.15 -3.23 -2.07
C TYR A 63 6.82 -1.89 -2.40
N THR A 64 6.35 -1.22 -3.44
CA THR A 64 6.91 0.06 -3.88
C THR A 64 6.87 1.08 -2.75
N ALA A 65 5.71 1.24 -2.11
CA ALA A 65 5.53 2.24 -1.07
C ALA A 65 6.41 1.96 0.15
N GLY A 66 6.48 0.72 0.60
CA GLY A 66 7.26 0.33 1.77
C GLY A 66 8.76 0.33 1.51
N ALA A 67 9.20 -0.30 0.43
CA ALA A 67 10.62 -0.46 0.13
C ALA A 67 11.25 0.83 -0.39
N ALA A 68 10.52 1.64 -1.17
CA ALA A 68 11.02 2.92 -1.67
C ALA A 68 10.69 4.10 -0.74
N ARG A 69 9.88 3.90 0.29
CA ARG A 69 9.46 4.94 1.25
C ARG A 69 8.78 6.11 0.57
N LYS A 70 7.93 5.80 -0.42
CA LYS A 70 7.33 6.80 -1.28
C LYS A 70 5.95 6.32 -1.75
N ALA A 71 4.97 7.20 -1.72
CA ALA A 71 3.65 6.88 -2.26
C ALA A 71 3.73 6.63 -3.77
N THR A 72 3.01 5.62 -4.25
CA THR A 72 3.09 5.21 -5.66
C THR A 72 2.60 6.30 -6.63
N HIS A 73 1.62 7.12 -6.23
CA HIS A 73 1.13 8.21 -7.08
C HIS A 73 2.20 9.28 -7.34
N GLU A 74 3.20 9.40 -6.47
CA GLU A 74 4.30 10.38 -6.66
C GLU A 74 5.20 10.00 -7.83
N TYR A 75 5.26 8.72 -8.21
CA TYR A 75 5.97 8.27 -9.41
C TYR A 75 5.18 8.57 -10.69
N ASN A 76 3.87 8.71 -10.61
CA ASN A 76 3.02 8.87 -11.78
C ASN A 76 3.40 10.11 -12.60
N ALA A 77 3.65 11.23 -11.93
CA ALA A 77 4.04 12.48 -12.59
C ALA A 77 5.37 12.38 -13.33
N ALA A 78 6.25 11.46 -12.91
CA ALA A 78 7.54 11.23 -13.55
C ALA A 78 7.48 10.24 -14.72
N CYS A 79 6.32 9.59 -14.94
CA CYS A 79 6.12 8.63 -16.03
C CYS A 79 5.84 9.33 -17.35
N VAL A 80 6.87 9.98 -17.90
CA VAL A 80 6.83 10.66 -19.18
C VAL A 80 7.98 10.19 -20.07
N PRO A 81 7.83 10.23 -21.41
CA PRO A 81 8.91 9.83 -22.32
C PRO A 81 10.21 10.59 -22.02
N GLY A 82 11.32 9.87 -22.00
CA GLY A 82 12.65 10.43 -21.69
C GLY A 82 12.97 10.51 -20.21
N ASN A 83 12.06 10.20 -19.32
CA ASN A 83 12.33 10.14 -17.88
C ASN A 83 12.95 8.78 -17.50
N LEU A 84 13.91 8.80 -16.58
CA LEU A 84 14.60 7.60 -16.11
C LEU A 84 13.67 6.58 -15.47
N VAL A 85 12.52 6.99 -14.95
CA VAL A 85 11.55 6.06 -14.35
C VAL A 85 11.09 4.99 -15.34
N PHE A 86 11.07 5.29 -16.64
CA PHE A 86 10.76 4.29 -17.67
C PHE A 86 11.86 3.24 -17.84
N GLY A 87 13.06 3.54 -17.36
CA GLY A 87 14.18 2.60 -17.36
C GLY A 87 14.27 1.75 -16.09
N ILE A 88 13.47 2.06 -15.10
CA ILE A 88 13.42 1.26 -13.88
C ILE A 88 12.74 -0.07 -14.19
N HIS A 89 13.52 -1.14 -14.13
CA HIS A 89 12.98 -2.48 -14.32
C HIS A 89 12.17 -2.90 -13.10
N THR A 90 10.90 -3.43 -13.32
CA THR A 90 10.02 -2.97 -12.39
C THR A 90 9.15 -3.90 -11.65
N GLU A 91 9.53 -4.07 -10.44
CA GLU A 91 8.62 -4.39 -9.38
C GLU A 91 7.97 -3.13 -8.81
N LEU A 92 8.43 -1.94 -9.24
CA LEU A 92 7.86 -0.68 -8.77
C LEU A 92 6.57 -0.35 -9.49
N SER A 93 5.54 -0.02 -8.72
CA SER A 93 4.29 0.51 -9.27
C SER A 93 4.36 2.03 -9.34
N VAL A 94 3.83 2.59 -10.43
CA VAL A 94 3.75 4.04 -10.64
C VAL A 94 2.32 4.55 -10.63
N VAL A 95 1.38 3.70 -10.24
CA VAL A 95 -0.05 4.02 -10.17
C VAL A 95 -0.46 4.17 -8.70
N GLY A 96 -1.23 5.22 -8.40
CA GLY A 96 -1.68 5.51 -7.05
C GLY A 96 -2.42 4.35 -6.39
N GLY A 97 -2.30 4.25 -5.07
CA GLY A 97 -2.89 3.21 -4.25
C GLY A 97 -1.91 2.52 -3.31
N GLY A 98 -0.62 2.84 -3.39
CA GLY A 98 0.38 2.41 -2.43
C GLY A 98 0.85 3.58 -1.57
N LEU A 99 0.83 3.41 -0.26
CA LEU A 99 1.26 4.42 0.69
C LEU A 99 2.29 3.84 1.67
N PRO A 100 3.39 4.54 1.94
CA PRO A 100 4.29 4.14 3.02
C PRO A 100 3.63 4.37 4.37
N VAL A 101 3.96 3.53 5.34
CA VAL A 101 3.48 3.65 6.71
C VAL A 101 4.63 4.12 7.57
N TRP A 102 4.40 5.21 8.29
CA TRP A 102 5.41 5.87 9.11
C TRP A 102 5.09 5.78 10.59
N ALA A 103 6.10 5.49 11.39
CA ALA A 103 6.07 5.65 12.84
C ALA A 103 7.12 6.70 13.20
N GLY A 104 6.69 7.95 13.40
CA GLY A 104 7.61 9.08 13.50
C GLY A 104 8.39 9.24 12.20
N ASP A 105 9.71 9.21 12.29
CA ASP A 105 10.62 9.35 11.14
C ASP A 105 10.98 8.01 10.47
N ALA A 106 10.52 6.90 11.04
CA ALA A 106 10.84 5.57 10.52
C ALA A 106 9.73 5.07 9.59
N CYS A 107 10.08 4.69 8.37
CA CYS A 107 9.19 3.93 7.51
C CYS A 107 9.15 2.49 8.02
N VAL A 108 7.98 2.05 8.47
CA VAL A 108 7.81 0.74 9.11
C VAL A 108 7.16 -0.29 8.19
N GLY A 109 6.74 0.14 7.01
CA GLY A 109 6.14 -0.73 6.02
C GLY A 109 5.37 0.04 4.95
N GLY A 110 4.50 -0.65 4.26
CA GLY A 110 3.64 -0.08 3.23
C GLY A 110 2.31 -0.81 3.13
N ILE A 111 1.32 -0.12 2.59
CA ILE A 111 0.01 -0.67 2.26
C ILE A 111 -0.28 -0.41 0.80
N GLY A 112 -0.84 -1.39 0.10
CA GLY A 112 -1.21 -1.28 -1.31
C GLY A 112 -2.62 -1.78 -1.55
N LEU A 113 -3.39 -1.00 -2.28
CA LEU A 113 -4.76 -1.27 -2.67
C LEU A 113 -4.87 -1.34 -4.18
N SER A 114 -5.69 -2.24 -4.66
CA SER A 114 -6.05 -2.34 -6.08
C SER A 114 -7.47 -2.86 -6.24
N SER A 115 -8.06 -2.62 -7.38
CA SER A 115 -9.36 -3.00 -7.87
C SER A 115 -10.32 -1.82 -8.05
N GLY A 116 -10.04 -0.66 -7.47
CA GLY A 116 -10.75 0.60 -7.74
C GLY A 116 -10.00 1.47 -8.74
N THR A 117 -10.41 2.73 -8.82
CA THR A 117 -9.61 3.77 -9.48
C THR A 117 -8.41 4.11 -8.61
N PRO A 118 -7.35 4.76 -9.16
CA PRO A 118 -6.22 5.19 -8.32
C PRO A 118 -6.65 6.06 -7.13
N ASP A 119 -7.60 6.97 -7.30
CA ASP A 119 -8.09 7.81 -6.20
C ASP A 119 -8.83 6.99 -5.14
N GLN A 120 -9.65 6.02 -5.55
CA GLN A 120 -10.32 5.11 -4.62
C GLN A 120 -9.31 4.23 -3.87
N ASP A 121 -8.33 3.71 -4.59
CA ASP A 121 -7.26 2.89 -4.00
C ASP A 121 -6.47 3.68 -2.95
N MET A 122 -6.10 4.94 -3.27
CA MET A 122 -5.40 5.82 -2.33
C MET A 122 -6.25 6.17 -1.11
N ALA A 123 -7.54 6.45 -1.30
CA ALA A 123 -8.44 6.77 -0.20
C ALA A 123 -8.60 5.60 0.76
N CYS A 124 -8.72 4.38 0.24
CA CYS A 124 -8.80 3.17 1.07
C CYS A 124 -7.47 2.89 1.80
N ALA A 125 -6.33 3.10 1.13
CA ALA A 125 -5.03 2.96 1.76
C ALA A 125 -4.86 3.96 2.91
N GLN A 126 -5.24 5.22 2.70
CA GLN A 126 -5.18 6.25 3.74
C GLN A 126 -6.12 5.92 4.91
N ALA A 127 -7.33 5.44 4.63
CA ALA A 127 -8.26 4.99 5.67
C ALA A 127 -7.67 3.86 6.52
N GLY A 128 -6.91 2.95 5.89
CA GLY A 128 -6.18 1.91 6.60
C GLY A 128 -5.14 2.49 7.56
N ILE A 129 -4.35 3.44 7.09
CA ILE A 129 -3.34 4.13 7.92
C ILE A 129 -4.00 4.89 9.07
N ASP A 130 -5.08 5.62 8.80
CA ASP A 130 -5.80 6.38 9.82
C ASP A 130 -6.38 5.47 10.91
N TYR A 131 -6.96 4.36 10.51
CA TYR A 131 -7.48 3.36 11.45
C TYR A 131 -6.36 2.76 12.30
N TRP A 132 -5.26 2.36 11.69
CA TRP A 132 -4.10 1.84 12.41
C TRP A 132 -3.55 2.86 13.40
N ALA A 133 -3.39 4.11 12.99
CA ALA A 133 -2.88 5.18 13.87
C ALA A 133 -3.81 5.42 15.07
N ALA A 134 -5.14 5.33 14.87
CA ALA A 134 -6.13 5.54 15.92
C ALA A 134 -6.23 4.36 16.91
N HIS A 135 -5.83 3.14 16.50
CA HIS A 135 -5.99 1.91 17.27
C HIS A 135 -4.66 1.28 17.70
N SER A 136 -3.54 1.96 17.42
CA SER A 136 -2.19 1.52 17.78
C SER A 136 -1.59 2.48 18.80
N GLN A 137 -0.81 1.95 19.68
CA GLN A 137 -0.14 2.75 20.72
C GLN A 137 1.36 2.75 20.53
#